data_903eefabde301f0da19d84f36e86469b
#
_entry.id   903eefabde301f0da19d84f36e86469b
#
_cell.length_a   1.000
_cell.length_b   1.000
_cell.length_c   1.000
_cell.angle_alpha   90.00
_cell.angle_beta   90.00
_cell.angle_gamma   90.00
#
_symmetry.space_group_name_H-M   'P 1'
#
loop_
_entity.id
_entity.type
_entity.pdbx_description
1 polymer ?
#
loop_
_entity_poly.entity_id
_entity_poly.type
_entity_poly.pdbx_seq_one_letter_code
_entity_poly.pdbx_strand_id
1 'polypeptide(L)'
;MSEVIRSSSVFDSVRTQFRVITADGVELIAEVAAPIGTSKGAILCLHPLPTAGGMMDSHIYKKAANRLPAMAGITVVRFNTRGTSSEAGTSSGTFDNGVSEHFDVEAMLSYCFDTLKLDNVWVIGWSFGTDLALQHAKDPRHKGLILLSPPLRTTTPEQLVYWNSDPRPIVALVPELDDYLQPEAARERFAIVPTVRIIAVEAAKHLWIGEPAVHRVLSEINTIVTGVQEPLPTEF
;
A
#
# COMPACT_ATOMS: atom_id res chain seq x y z
N MET A 1 24.73 15.11 -13.78
CA MET A 1 25.43 14.00 -13.07
C MET A 1 24.35 13.26 -12.31
N SER A 2 24.17 11.96 -12.55
CA SER A 2 23.25 11.13 -11.78
C SER A 2 23.74 11.02 -10.33
N GLU A 3 22.82 11.03 -9.38
CA GLU A 3 23.13 10.89 -7.97
C GLU A 3 22.61 9.54 -7.47
N VAL A 4 23.44 8.81 -6.70
CA VAL A 4 23.06 7.52 -6.10
C VAL A 4 21.88 7.71 -5.14
N ILE A 5 20.84 6.92 -5.31
CA ILE A 5 19.64 6.97 -4.47
C ILE A 5 19.96 6.41 -3.08
N ARG A 6 19.79 7.25 -2.07
CA ARG A 6 20.03 6.93 -0.66
C ARG A 6 18.71 6.88 0.12
N SER A 7 18.76 6.39 1.34
CA SER A 7 17.57 6.32 2.22
C SER A 7 16.89 7.66 2.44
N SER A 8 17.62 8.75 2.37
CA SER A 8 17.13 10.13 2.50
C SER A 8 16.72 10.79 1.19
N SER A 9 16.90 10.14 0.04
CA SER A 9 16.61 10.76 -1.26
C SER A 9 15.12 11.09 -1.38
N VAL A 10 14.86 12.34 -1.76
CA VAL A 10 13.52 12.89 -2.03
C VAL A 10 13.58 13.58 -3.39
N PHE A 11 12.69 13.22 -4.28
CA PHE A 11 12.61 13.81 -5.62
C PHE A 11 11.38 14.71 -5.74
N ASP A 12 11.41 15.59 -6.74
CA ASP A 12 10.37 16.57 -6.96
C ASP A 12 9.01 15.90 -7.24
N SER A 13 8.00 16.38 -6.56
CA SER A 13 6.61 15.92 -6.70
C SER A 13 5.65 17.00 -6.23
N VAL A 14 4.43 16.99 -6.73
CA VAL A 14 3.35 17.85 -6.24
C VAL A 14 2.74 17.17 -5.01
N ARG A 15 2.86 17.81 -3.83
CA ARG A 15 2.35 17.26 -2.57
C ARG A 15 1.23 18.12 -2.02
N THR A 16 0.19 17.46 -1.57
CA THR A 16 -0.95 18.11 -0.91
C THR A 16 -1.39 17.26 0.28
N GLN A 17 -1.40 17.86 1.46
CA GLN A 17 -2.05 17.29 2.64
C GLN A 17 -3.52 17.66 2.62
N PHE A 18 -4.37 16.74 3.06
CA PHE A 18 -5.81 16.92 3.11
C PHE A 18 -6.43 16.09 4.23
N ARG A 19 -7.73 16.30 4.45
CA ARG A 19 -8.51 15.56 5.43
C ARG A 19 -9.71 14.94 4.76
N VAL A 20 -10.10 13.75 5.22
CA VAL A 20 -11.27 13.02 4.73
C VAL A 20 -12.16 12.68 5.91
N ILE A 21 -13.46 12.95 5.79
CA ILE A 21 -14.43 12.54 6.79
C ILE A 21 -15.05 11.23 6.36
N THR A 22 -14.99 10.24 7.23
CA THR A 22 -15.60 8.93 7.04
C THR A 22 -17.13 8.99 7.23
N ALA A 23 -17.85 7.95 6.80
CA ALA A 23 -19.30 7.89 6.94
C ALA A 23 -19.78 7.89 8.42
N ASP A 24 -18.94 7.44 9.34
CA ASP A 24 -19.20 7.47 10.79
C ASP A 24 -18.61 8.72 11.49
N GLY A 25 -18.15 9.72 10.71
CA GLY A 25 -17.76 11.04 11.22
C GLY A 25 -16.32 11.16 11.72
N VAL A 26 -15.46 10.17 11.46
CA VAL A 26 -14.04 10.22 11.80
C VAL A 26 -13.28 11.05 10.77
N GLU A 27 -12.41 11.95 11.23
CA GLU A 27 -11.52 12.74 10.37
C GLU A 27 -10.17 12.05 10.20
N LEU A 28 -9.84 11.68 8.96
CA LEU A 28 -8.57 11.07 8.59
C LEU A 28 -7.61 12.11 8.04
N ILE A 29 -6.34 12.01 8.44
CA ILE A 29 -5.24 12.80 7.87
C ILE A 29 -4.62 12.03 6.71
N ALA A 30 -4.44 12.70 5.58
CA ALA A 30 -3.93 12.10 4.36
C ALA A 30 -3.00 13.05 3.59
N GLU A 31 -2.19 12.46 2.71
CA GLU A 31 -1.34 13.16 1.74
C GLU A 31 -1.41 12.48 0.39
N VAL A 32 -1.44 13.27 -0.66
CA VAL A 32 -1.15 12.85 -2.02
C VAL A 32 0.20 13.41 -2.47
N ALA A 33 1.05 12.55 -3.05
CA ALA A 33 2.26 12.92 -3.76
C ALA A 33 2.09 12.51 -5.23
N ALA A 34 1.97 13.48 -6.13
CA ALA A 34 1.72 13.28 -7.55
C ALA A 34 2.95 13.65 -8.39
N PRO A 35 3.15 13.04 -9.57
CA PRO A 35 4.20 13.45 -10.51
C PRO A 35 3.98 14.88 -11.03
N ILE A 36 5.06 15.53 -11.41
CA ILE A 36 4.98 16.75 -12.21
C ILE A 36 4.59 16.32 -13.62
N GLY A 37 3.33 16.52 -14.00
CA GLY A 37 2.77 16.07 -15.28
C GLY A 37 1.76 14.93 -15.14
N THR A 38 1.63 14.11 -16.18
CA THR A 38 0.60 13.08 -16.25
C THR A 38 0.97 11.87 -15.38
N SER A 39 0.03 11.46 -14.52
CA SER A 39 0.16 10.22 -13.75
C SER A 39 -0.11 9.00 -14.64
N LYS A 40 0.71 7.95 -14.50
CA LYS A 40 0.55 6.65 -15.17
C LYS A 40 -0.34 5.69 -14.37
N GLY A 41 -0.59 6.00 -13.13
CA GLY A 41 -1.40 5.24 -12.20
C GLY A 41 -1.18 5.71 -10.77
N ALA A 42 -1.90 5.11 -9.84
CA ALA A 42 -1.87 5.51 -8.43
C ALA A 42 -1.86 4.32 -7.49
N ILE A 43 -1.31 4.51 -6.31
CA ILE A 43 -1.43 3.58 -5.19
C ILE A 43 -2.10 4.26 -3.99
N LEU A 44 -3.06 3.57 -3.37
CA LEU A 44 -3.62 3.91 -2.07
C LEU A 44 -2.98 3.01 -1.01
N CYS A 45 -2.27 3.61 -0.05
CA CYS A 45 -1.43 2.92 0.92
C CYS A 45 -2.16 2.69 2.25
N LEU A 46 -2.32 1.42 2.65
CA LEU A 46 -2.83 0.99 3.95
C LEU A 46 -1.65 0.56 4.83
N HIS A 47 -1.38 1.32 5.88
CA HIS A 47 -0.16 1.20 6.68
C HIS A 47 -0.15 -0.03 7.62
N PRO A 48 1.04 -0.43 8.15
CA PRO A 48 1.16 -1.49 9.15
C PRO A 48 0.40 -1.18 10.44
N LEU A 49 0.42 -2.14 11.38
CA LEU A 49 -0.30 -2.09 12.64
C LEU A 49 -0.01 -0.81 13.45
N PRO A 50 -1.02 0.03 13.74
CA PRO A 50 -0.82 1.30 14.46
C PRO A 50 -0.21 1.13 15.84
N THR A 51 -0.64 0.11 16.58
CA THR A 51 -0.15 -0.18 17.95
C THR A 51 1.31 -0.67 17.97
N ALA A 52 1.87 -1.01 16.78
CA ALA A 52 3.29 -1.32 16.61
C ALA A 52 4.06 -0.19 15.90
N GLY A 53 3.53 1.04 15.89
CA GLY A 53 4.14 2.20 15.27
C GLY A 53 3.89 2.33 13.77
N GLY A 54 2.94 1.58 13.21
CA GLY A 54 2.49 1.73 11.83
C GLY A 54 1.74 3.04 11.62
N MET A 55 2.05 3.75 10.53
CA MET A 55 1.44 5.02 10.16
C MET A 55 1.68 5.31 8.68
N MET A 56 1.07 6.36 8.13
CA MET A 56 1.26 6.77 6.74
C MET A 56 2.73 7.06 6.38
N ASP A 57 3.56 7.43 7.36
CA ASP A 57 4.99 7.68 7.20
C ASP A 57 5.87 6.46 7.46
N SER A 58 5.30 5.25 7.63
CA SER A 58 6.07 4.01 7.65
C SER A 58 6.98 3.94 6.44
N HIS A 59 8.24 3.54 6.65
CA HIS A 59 9.37 3.88 5.76
C HIS A 59 9.18 3.49 4.29
N ILE A 60 8.52 2.37 3.97
CA ILE A 60 8.23 1.99 2.57
C ILE A 60 7.33 3.04 1.92
N TYR A 61 6.26 3.46 2.59
CA TYR A 61 5.30 4.42 2.03
C TYR A 61 5.85 5.85 1.99
N LYS A 62 6.67 6.24 2.98
CA LYS A 62 7.40 7.52 2.94
C LYS A 62 8.35 7.55 1.74
N LYS A 63 9.10 6.47 1.49
CA LYS A 63 10.01 6.36 0.35
C LYS A 63 9.26 6.23 -0.99
N ALA A 64 8.13 5.53 -1.03
CA ALA A 64 7.27 5.48 -2.20
C ALA A 64 6.83 6.90 -2.60
N ALA A 65 6.30 7.69 -1.66
CA ALA A 65 5.89 9.07 -1.91
C ALA A 65 7.05 9.99 -2.29
N ASN A 66 8.26 9.72 -1.80
CA ASN A 66 9.46 10.50 -2.10
C ASN A 66 10.05 10.20 -3.48
N ARG A 67 9.75 9.05 -4.07
CA ARG A 67 10.48 8.53 -5.23
C ARG A 67 9.59 8.18 -6.42
N LEU A 68 8.49 7.47 -6.22
CA LEU A 68 7.66 6.95 -7.30
C LEU A 68 7.04 8.05 -8.19
N PRO A 69 6.62 9.22 -7.67
CA PRO A 69 6.11 10.26 -8.54
C PRO A 69 7.13 10.70 -9.60
N ALA A 70 8.37 10.97 -9.22
CA ALA A 70 9.41 11.40 -10.15
C ALA A 70 9.96 10.25 -11.02
N MET A 71 10.23 9.09 -10.41
CA MET A 71 10.93 7.99 -11.06
C MET A 71 10.02 7.13 -11.95
N ALA A 72 8.75 6.99 -11.59
CA ALA A 72 7.80 6.08 -12.24
C ALA A 72 6.55 6.77 -12.80
N GLY A 73 6.28 8.02 -12.41
CA GLY A 73 5.06 8.72 -12.75
C GLY A 73 3.84 8.17 -11.99
N ILE A 74 4.03 7.60 -10.80
CA ILE A 74 2.96 7.01 -9.99
C ILE A 74 2.54 7.99 -8.89
N THR A 75 1.25 8.28 -8.82
CA THR A 75 0.66 9.02 -7.70
C THR A 75 0.58 8.14 -6.46
N VAL A 76 1.04 8.65 -5.32
CA VAL A 76 1.02 7.93 -4.03
C VAL A 76 0.08 8.65 -3.08
N VAL A 77 -1.00 7.96 -2.65
CA VAL A 77 -1.95 8.43 -1.65
C VAL A 77 -1.69 7.67 -0.36
N ARG A 78 -1.43 8.40 0.73
CA ARG A 78 -1.16 7.85 2.05
C ARG A 78 -2.07 8.50 3.08
N PHE A 79 -2.48 7.76 4.08
CA PHE A 79 -3.29 8.30 5.17
C PHE A 79 -3.02 7.55 6.48
N ASN A 80 -3.33 8.19 7.58
CA ASN A 80 -3.43 7.54 8.87
C ASN A 80 -4.85 7.00 9.06
N THR A 81 -5.00 5.73 9.38
CA THR A 81 -6.29 5.18 9.83
C THR A 81 -6.71 5.84 11.14
N ARG A 82 -7.97 5.65 11.54
CA ARG A 82 -8.53 6.18 12.79
C ARG A 82 -7.62 5.97 14.00
N GLY A 83 -7.48 6.98 14.84
CA GLY A 83 -6.65 6.95 16.05
C GLY A 83 -5.14 6.90 15.81
N THR A 84 -4.68 6.93 14.57
CA THR A 84 -3.25 6.85 14.23
C THR A 84 -2.62 8.23 14.10
N SER A 85 -1.40 8.37 14.62
CA SER A 85 -0.61 9.61 14.60
C SER A 85 0.62 9.49 13.70
N SER A 86 1.00 10.61 13.06
CA SER A 86 2.25 10.79 12.33
C SER A 86 2.77 12.23 12.50
N GLU A 87 3.84 12.60 11.80
CA GLU A 87 4.33 13.99 11.78
C GLU A 87 3.27 14.96 11.24
N ALA A 88 2.35 14.51 10.38
CA ALA A 88 1.26 15.33 9.84
C ALA A 88 0.10 15.57 10.83
N GLY A 89 0.11 14.91 11.97
CA GLY A 89 -0.92 15.00 13.01
C GLY A 89 -1.60 13.65 13.28
N THR A 90 -2.75 13.70 13.95
CA THR A 90 -3.52 12.51 14.39
C THR A 90 -4.87 12.46 13.70
N SER A 91 -5.20 11.32 13.07
CA SER A 91 -6.57 11.02 12.65
C SER A 91 -7.46 10.80 13.88
N SER A 92 -8.67 11.35 13.87
CA SER A 92 -9.60 11.19 14.99
C SER A 92 -10.11 9.74 15.12
N GLY A 93 -10.95 9.48 16.10
CA GLY A 93 -11.46 8.13 16.39
C GLY A 93 -10.45 7.27 17.14
N THR A 94 -10.66 5.96 17.12
CA THR A 94 -9.87 4.98 17.86
C THR A 94 -9.66 3.73 17.01
N PHE A 95 -8.46 3.19 17.03
CA PHE A 95 -8.13 1.90 16.42
C PHE A 95 -8.91 0.78 17.12
N ASP A 96 -9.58 -0.10 16.36
CA ASP A 96 -10.36 -1.21 16.88
C ASP A 96 -10.10 -2.55 16.19
N ASN A 97 -8.84 -2.78 15.78
CA ASN A 97 -8.36 -4.02 15.19
C ASN A 97 -8.95 -4.38 13.81
N GLY A 98 -9.30 -3.40 13.01
CA GLY A 98 -9.77 -3.59 11.65
C GLY A 98 -11.30 -3.65 11.52
N VAL A 99 -12.03 -3.45 12.61
CA VAL A 99 -13.51 -3.51 12.58
C VAL A 99 -14.06 -2.25 11.94
N SER A 100 -13.86 -1.09 12.55
CA SER A 100 -14.36 0.19 12.03
C SER A 100 -13.46 0.81 10.96
N GLU A 101 -12.24 0.31 10.78
CA GLU A 101 -11.34 0.74 9.72
C GLU A 101 -11.90 0.52 8.31
N HIS A 102 -12.99 -0.25 8.15
CA HIS A 102 -13.69 -0.34 6.86
C HIS A 102 -14.20 1.03 6.38
N PHE A 103 -14.72 1.88 7.30
CA PHE A 103 -15.13 3.24 6.94
C PHE A 103 -13.96 4.08 6.43
N ASP A 104 -12.75 3.86 6.98
CA ASP A 104 -11.55 4.58 6.56
C ASP A 104 -11.14 4.19 5.14
N VAL A 105 -11.12 2.87 4.85
CA VAL A 105 -10.77 2.34 3.53
C VAL A 105 -11.78 2.81 2.48
N GLU A 106 -13.07 2.72 2.78
CA GLU A 106 -14.16 3.14 1.88
C GLU A 106 -14.10 4.65 1.60
N ALA A 107 -13.90 5.47 2.62
CA ALA A 107 -13.79 6.92 2.47
C ALA A 107 -12.57 7.31 1.61
N MET A 108 -11.43 6.66 1.82
CA MET A 108 -10.22 6.94 1.06
C MET A 108 -10.32 6.47 -0.39
N LEU A 109 -10.95 5.31 -0.66
CA LEU A 109 -11.22 4.87 -2.03
C LEU A 109 -12.15 5.85 -2.75
N SER A 110 -13.26 6.23 -2.10
CA SER A 110 -14.18 7.24 -2.65
C SER A 110 -13.44 8.56 -2.92
N TYR A 111 -12.60 9.00 -2.02
CA TYR A 111 -11.83 10.24 -2.20
C TYR A 111 -10.86 10.14 -3.40
N CYS A 112 -10.17 9.02 -3.57
CA CYS A 112 -9.30 8.78 -4.72
C CYS A 112 -10.05 8.90 -6.05
N PHE A 113 -11.23 8.30 -6.14
CA PHE A 113 -12.01 8.28 -7.38
C PHE A 113 -12.87 9.52 -7.60
N ASP A 114 -13.54 9.97 -6.53
CA ASP A 114 -14.60 10.99 -6.66
C ASP A 114 -14.07 12.41 -6.48
N THR A 115 -12.97 12.60 -5.73
CA THR A 115 -12.37 13.91 -5.48
C THR A 115 -11.08 14.10 -6.27
N LEU A 116 -10.12 13.19 -6.10
CA LEU A 116 -8.83 13.27 -6.81
C LEU A 116 -8.93 12.86 -8.28
N LYS A 117 -10.04 12.21 -8.69
CA LYS A 117 -10.28 11.74 -10.07
C LYS A 117 -9.14 10.86 -10.60
N LEU A 118 -8.60 10.00 -9.73
CA LEU A 118 -7.50 9.12 -10.10
C LEU A 118 -7.98 7.93 -10.93
N ASP A 119 -7.25 7.63 -11.98
CA ASP A 119 -7.39 6.43 -12.78
C ASP A 119 -6.30 5.42 -12.42
N ASN A 120 -6.48 4.15 -12.82
CA ASN A 120 -5.50 3.08 -12.61
C ASN A 120 -5.01 3.01 -11.14
N VAL A 121 -5.97 3.02 -10.19
CA VAL A 121 -5.66 2.97 -8.75
C VAL A 121 -5.46 1.52 -8.31
N TRP A 122 -4.35 1.24 -7.63
CA TRP A 122 -4.09 0.00 -6.94
C TRP A 122 -4.13 0.22 -5.43
N VAL A 123 -4.67 -0.73 -4.67
CA VAL A 123 -4.62 -0.68 -3.22
C VAL A 123 -3.41 -1.48 -2.75
N ILE A 124 -2.54 -0.83 -1.98
CA ILE A 124 -1.37 -1.49 -1.40
C ILE A 124 -1.49 -1.55 0.11
N GLY A 125 -1.48 -2.76 0.68
CA GLY A 125 -1.42 -2.99 2.11
C GLY A 125 -0.03 -3.46 2.54
N TRP A 126 0.39 -3.10 3.74
CA TRP A 126 1.59 -3.65 4.36
C TRP A 126 1.25 -4.21 5.75
N SER A 127 1.61 -5.48 6.01
CA SER A 127 1.31 -6.17 7.27
C SER A 127 -0.19 -6.08 7.61
N PHE A 128 -0.61 -5.50 8.72
CA PHE A 128 -2.00 -5.24 9.07
C PHE A 128 -2.79 -4.57 7.93
N GLY A 129 -2.18 -3.65 7.20
CA GLY A 129 -2.81 -3.03 6.04
C GLY A 129 -3.20 -4.01 4.93
N THR A 130 -2.58 -5.21 4.87
CA THR A 130 -2.98 -6.26 3.93
C THR A 130 -4.29 -6.92 4.34
N ASP A 131 -4.50 -7.11 5.66
CA ASP A 131 -5.78 -7.59 6.19
C ASP A 131 -6.89 -6.59 5.88
N LEU A 132 -6.65 -5.27 6.09
CA LEU A 132 -7.62 -4.24 5.72
C LEU A 132 -7.93 -4.25 4.21
N ALA A 133 -6.92 -4.40 3.36
CA ALA A 133 -7.12 -4.48 1.90
C ALA A 133 -8.02 -5.66 1.53
N LEU A 134 -7.72 -6.85 2.05
CA LEU A 134 -8.48 -8.07 1.76
C LEU A 134 -9.91 -8.02 2.30
N GLN A 135 -10.12 -7.40 3.45
CA GLN A 135 -11.42 -7.33 4.10
C GLN A 135 -12.31 -6.23 3.52
N HIS A 136 -11.75 -5.06 3.18
CA HIS A 136 -12.51 -3.84 2.97
C HIS A 136 -12.29 -3.14 1.63
N ALA A 137 -11.22 -3.41 0.88
CA ALA A 137 -11.00 -2.77 -0.43
C ALA A 137 -11.86 -3.42 -1.52
N LYS A 138 -13.18 -3.33 -1.39
CA LYS A 138 -14.13 -3.99 -2.29
C LYS A 138 -14.66 -3.10 -3.42
N ASP A 139 -14.29 -1.82 -3.46
CA ASP A 139 -14.71 -0.91 -4.52
C ASP A 139 -14.23 -1.44 -5.88
N PRO A 140 -15.14 -1.69 -6.85
CA PRO A 140 -14.78 -2.32 -8.13
C PRO A 140 -13.92 -1.42 -9.04
N ARG A 141 -13.73 -0.16 -8.69
CA ARG A 141 -13.00 0.80 -9.53
C ARG A 141 -11.48 0.65 -9.45
N HIS A 142 -10.92 0.10 -8.35
CA HIS A 142 -9.48 -0.15 -8.28
C HIS A 142 -9.07 -1.36 -9.14
N LYS A 143 -7.80 -1.40 -9.56
CA LYS A 143 -7.28 -2.39 -10.52
C LYS A 143 -6.83 -3.71 -9.90
N GLY A 144 -6.57 -3.73 -8.60
CA GLY A 144 -6.12 -4.91 -7.87
C GLY A 144 -5.47 -4.56 -6.55
N LEU A 145 -4.93 -5.58 -5.89
CA LEU A 145 -4.27 -5.45 -4.59
C LEU A 145 -2.77 -5.76 -4.71
N ILE A 146 -1.96 -5.01 -3.97
CA ILE A 146 -0.55 -5.30 -3.72
C ILE A 146 -0.41 -5.53 -2.22
N LEU A 147 0.03 -6.72 -1.83
CA LEU A 147 0.13 -7.12 -0.43
C LEU A 147 1.61 -7.27 -0.05
N LEU A 148 2.09 -6.45 0.88
CA LEU A 148 3.46 -6.53 1.40
C LEU A 148 3.46 -7.25 2.74
N SER A 149 4.15 -8.39 2.83
CA SER A 149 4.24 -9.21 4.04
C SER A 149 2.86 -9.50 4.65
N PRO A 150 1.92 -10.13 3.92
CA PRO A 150 0.57 -10.39 4.42
C PRO A 150 0.61 -11.43 5.56
N PRO A 151 0.26 -11.07 6.82
CA PRO A 151 0.29 -12.02 7.92
C PRO A 151 -0.98 -12.87 8.00
N LEU A 152 -2.08 -12.41 7.35
CA LEU A 152 -3.42 -13.03 7.40
C LEU A 152 -3.86 -13.32 8.84
N ARG A 153 -3.72 -12.32 9.74
CA ARG A 153 -4.03 -12.46 11.17
C ARG A 153 -5.51 -12.29 11.47
N THR A 154 -6.16 -11.37 10.76
CA THR A 154 -7.57 -11.05 10.96
C THR A 154 -8.43 -11.39 9.75
N THR A 155 -7.81 -11.65 8.58
CA THR A 155 -8.52 -12.10 7.38
C THR A 155 -8.90 -13.57 7.51
N THR A 156 -10.21 -13.86 7.47
CA THR A 156 -10.73 -15.22 7.55
C THR A 156 -10.77 -15.89 6.16
N PRO A 157 -10.86 -17.24 6.11
CA PRO A 157 -11.06 -17.94 4.83
C PRO A 157 -12.31 -17.47 4.08
N GLU A 158 -13.40 -17.15 4.77
CA GLU A 158 -14.66 -16.68 4.17
C GLU A 158 -14.47 -15.32 3.50
N GLN A 159 -13.66 -14.44 4.06
CA GLN A 159 -13.31 -13.15 3.47
C GLN A 159 -12.44 -13.31 2.22
N LEU A 160 -11.57 -14.33 2.19
CA LEU A 160 -10.79 -14.68 1.00
C LEU A 160 -11.68 -15.24 -0.13
N VAL A 161 -12.78 -15.94 0.19
CA VAL A 161 -13.72 -16.47 -0.80
C VAL A 161 -14.30 -15.35 -1.70
N TYR A 162 -14.49 -14.14 -1.17
CA TYR A 162 -14.90 -13.00 -1.98
C TYR A 162 -13.99 -12.80 -3.20
N TRP A 163 -12.67 -12.89 -3.00
CA TRP A 163 -11.67 -12.70 -4.04
C TRP A 163 -11.57 -13.86 -5.03
N ASN A 164 -12.14 -15.03 -4.71
CA ASN A 164 -12.20 -16.15 -5.64
C ASN A 164 -13.08 -15.85 -6.88
N SER A 165 -14.12 -15.04 -6.70
CA SER A 165 -15.01 -14.62 -7.80
C SER A 165 -14.64 -13.27 -8.41
N ASP A 166 -13.66 -12.56 -7.83
CA ASP A 166 -13.22 -11.25 -8.31
C ASP A 166 -12.07 -11.43 -9.31
N PRO A 167 -12.19 -10.91 -10.54
CA PRO A 167 -11.16 -11.09 -11.58
C PRO A 167 -9.93 -10.21 -11.36
N ARG A 168 -9.97 -9.26 -10.41
CA ARG A 168 -8.86 -8.34 -10.19
C ARG A 168 -7.65 -9.07 -9.63
N PRO A 169 -6.44 -8.78 -10.14
CA PRO A 169 -5.22 -9.45 -9.68
C PRO A 169 -4.88 -9.05 -8.24
N ILE A 170 -4.37 -10.01 -7.50
CA ILE A 170 -3.74 -9.80 -6.20
C ILE A 170 -2.29 -10.24 -6.32
N VAL A 171 -1.36 -9.35 -5.99
CA VAL A 171 0.07 -9.64 -5.98
C VAL A 171 0.59 -9.53 -4.56
N ALA A 172 1.08 -10.62 -4.00
CA ALA A 172 1.64 -10.65 -2.66
C ALA A 172 3.16 -10.81 -2.70
N LEU A 173 3.87 -9.81 -2.19
CA LEU A 173 5.31 -9.87 -1.96
C LEU A 173 5.52 -10.45 -0.56
N VAL A 174 6.06 -11.65 -0.51
CA VAL A 174 6.25 -12.39 0.74
C VAL A 174 7.74 -12.56 1.01
N PRO A 175 8.26 -11.96 2.08
CA PRO A 175 9.65 -12.13 2.49
C PRO A 175 9.97 -13.58 2.82
N GLU A 176 11.11 -14.08 2.36
CA GLU A 176 11.58 -15.42 2.68
C GLU A 176 11.76 -15.64 4.19
N LEU A 177 12.25 -14.62 4.89
CA LEU A 177 12.52 -14.63 6.32
C LEU A 177 11.43 -13.87 7.11
N ASP A 178 10.16 -13.97 6.68
CA ASP A 178 9.04 -13.36 7.38
C ASP A 178 8.73 -14.15 8.67
N ASP A 179 8.60 -13.42 9.79
CA ASP A 179 8.32 -14.01 11.10
C ASP A 179 6.85 -14.46 11.26
N TYR A 180 5.95 -14.03 10.36
CA TYR A 180 4.51 -14.32 10.44
C TYR A 180 4.04 -15.32 9.40
N LEU A 181 4.40 -15.11 8.13
CA LEU A 181 3.95 -15.96 7.03
C LEU A 181 5.02 -16.02 5.94
N GLN A 182 5.67 -17.17 5.81
CA GLN A 182 6.68 -17.43 4.80
C GLN A 182 6.04 -17.84 3.45
N PRO A 183 6.79 -17.78 2.33
CA PRO A 183 6.23 -17.96 0.99
C PRO A 183 5.45 -19.26 0.78
N GLU A 184 5.90 -20.40 1.33
CA GLU A 184 5.22 -21.68 1.16
C GLU A 184 3.86 -21.68 1.87
N ALA A 185 3.84 -21.28 3.14
CA ALA A 185 2.59 -21.15 3.90
C ALA A 185 1.65 -20.09 3.30
N ALA A 186 2.19 -19.04 2.68
CA ALA A 186 1.39 -18.07 1.95
C ALA A 186 0.71 -18.70 0.72
N ARG A 187 1.42 -19.53 -0.06
CA ARG A 187 0.83 -20.26 -1.20
C ARG A 187 -0.32 -21.15 -0.75
N GLU A 188 -0.16 -21.88 0.35
CA GLU A 188 -1.21 -22.72 0.91
C GLU A 188 -2.43 -21.91 1.34
N ARG A 189 -2.23 -20.83 2.08
CA ARG A 189 -3.32 -19.99 2.61
C ARG A 189 -4.07 -19.23 1.53
N PHE A 190 -3.39 -18.82 0.46
CA PHE A 190 -4.01 -18.15 -0.69
C PHE A 190 -4.51 -19.11 -1.77
N ALA A 191 -4.35 -20.43 -1.64
CA ALA A 191 -4.72 -21.39 -2.66
C ALA A 191 -6.21 -21.33 -3.07
N ILE A 192 -7.07 -20.83 -2.17
CA ILE A 192 -8.49 -20.60 -2.44
C ILE A 192 -8.74 -19.42 -3.39
N VAL A 193 -7.76 -18.55 -3.62
CA VAL A 193 -7.91 -17.35 -4.47
C VAL A 193 -7.01 -17.49 -5.71
N PRO A 194 -7.53 -17.96 -6.85
CA PRO A 194 -6.72 -18.31 -8.01
C PRO A 194 -6.04 -17.10 -8.68
N THR A 195 -6.51 -15.89 -8.42
CA THR A 195 -5.93 -14.65 -8.95
C THR A 195 -4.70 -14.17 -8.18
N VAL A 196 -4.35 -14.80 -7.05
CA VAL A 196 -3.18 -14.39 -6.26
C VAL A 196 -1.89 -14.88 -6.89
N ARG A 197 -0.99 -13.94 -7.16
CA ARG A 197 0.41 -14.21 -7.52
C ARG A 197 1.31 -13.99 -6.32
N ILE A 198 1.96 -15.03 -5.83
CA ILE A 198 2.94 -14.95 -4.74
C ILE A 198 4.33 -14.70 -5.31
N ILE A 199 4.97 -13.61 -4.91
CA ILE A 199 6.36 -13.27 -5.20
C ILE A 199 7.16 -13.50 -3.92
N ALA A 200 7.91 -14.59 -3.84
CA ALA A 200 8.87 -14.80 -2.77
C ALA A 200 10.06 -13.86 -2.95
N VAL A 201 10.43 -13.14 -1.90
CA VAL A 201 11.58 -12.22 -1.95
C VAL A 201 12.67 -12.74 -1.04
N GLU A 202 13.76 -13.22 -1.68
CA GLU A 202 14.91 -13.81 -1.04
C GLU A 202 15.57 -12.85 -0.03
N ALA A 203 16.05 -13.40 1.10
CA ALA A 203 16.72 -12.69 2.19
C ALA A 203 15.94 -11.49 2.78
N ALA A 204 14.72 -11.23 2.35
CA ALA A 204 13.88 -10.16 2.89
C ALA A 204 13.25 -10.59 4.22
N LYS A 205 12.97 -9.59 5.07
CA LYS A 205 12.26 -9.73 6.34
C LYS A 205 10.97 -8.92 6.33
N HIS A 206 10.07 -9.19 7.28
CA HIS A 206 8.73 -8.58 7.41
C HIS A 206 8.71 -7.05 7.22
N LEU A 207 9.70 -6.36 7.76
CA LEU A 207 9.76 -4.89 7.76
C LEU A 207 10.49 -4.29 6.55
N TRP A 208 10.98 -5.08 5.59
CA TRP A 208 11.65 -4.58 4.39
C TRP A 208 12.80 -3.59 4.67
N ILE A 209 13.61 -3.87 5.69
CA ILE A 209 14.68 -2.98 6.14
C ILE A 209 15.85 -2.98 5.14
N GLY A 210 16.38 -1.80 4.86
CA GLY A 210 17.52 -1.59 3.98
C GLY A 210 17.11 -1.15 2.56
N GLU A 211 18.01 -0.43 1.89
CA GLU A 211 17.74 0.08 0.53
C GLU A 211 17.52 -1.02 -0.52
N PRO A 212 18.22 -2.17 -0.49
CA PRO A 212 17.93 -3.25 -1.45
C PRO A 212 16.48 -3.76 -1.35
N ALA A 213 15.95 -3.94 -0.13
CA ALA A 213 14.59 -4.38 0.09
C ALA A 213 13.57 -3.31 -0.35
N VAL A 214 13.83 -2.05 -0.03
CA VAL A 214 13.00 -0.91 -0.49
C VAL A 214 13.00 -0.83 -2.00
N HIS A 215 14.17 -0.87 -2.64
CA HIS A 215 14.29 -0.82 -4.10
C HIS A 215 13.51 -1.95 -4.75
N ARG A 216 13.60 -3.18 -4.21
CA ARG A 216 12.82 -4.32 -4.71
C ARG A 216 11.31 -4.05 -4.63
N VAL A 217 10.81 -3.60 -3.50
CA VAL A 217 9.38 -3.29 -3.32
C VAL A 217 8.93 -2.20 -4.28
N LEU A 218 9.66 -1.09 -4.38
CA LEU A 218 9.27 0.01 -5.27
C LEU A 218 9.34 -0.38 -6.76
N SER A 219 10.29 -1.21 -7.15
CA SER A 219 10.38 -1.75 -8.52
C SER A 219 9.21 -2.66 -8.85
N GLU A 220 8.80 -3.54 -7.93
CA GLU A 220 7.60 -4.38 -8.12
C GLU A 220 6.32 -3.53 -8.23
N ILE A 221 6.19 -2.49 -7.38
CA ILE A 221 5.07 -1.55 -7.50
C ILE A 221 5.06 -0.90 -8.89
N ASN A 222 6.22 -0.42 -9.36
CA ASN A 222 6.32 0.15 -10.71
C ASN A 222 5.86 -0.83 -11.78
N THR A 223 6.37 -2.06 -11.75
CA THR A 223 6.01 -3.11 -12.71
C THR A 223 4.50 -3.39 -12.70
N ILE A 224 3.91 -3.53 -11.51
CA ILE A 224 2.49 -3.87 -11.36
C ILE A 224 1.60 -2.73 -11.84
N VAL A 225 1.92 -1.49 -11.47
CA VAL A 225 1.06 -0.32 -11.76
C VAL A 225 1.20 0.16 -13.19
N THR A 226 2.41 0.15 -13.73
CA THR A 226 2.71 0.76 -15.06
C THR A 226 2.94 -0.26 -16.16
N GLY A 227 3.19 -1.53 -15.84
CA GLY A 227 3.57 -2.58 -16.79
C GLY A 227 5.04 -2.54 -17.23
N VAL A 228 5.84 -1.59 -16.73
CA VAL A 228 7.29 -1.50 -17.05
C VAL A 228 8.04 -2.60 -16.32
N GLN A 229 8.76 -3.44 -17.07
CA GLN A 229 9.43 -4.63 -16.52
C GLN A 229 10.81 -4.33 -15.93
N GLU A 230 11.45 -3.24 -16.37
CA GLU A 230 12.76 -2.83 -15.87
C GLU A 230 12.64 -2.35 -14.42
N PRO A 231 13.54 -2.80 -13.53
CA PRO A 231 13.62 -2.26 -12.18
C PRO A 231 13.83 -0.74 -12.19
N LEU A 232 13.41 -0.07 -11.11
CA LEU A 232 13.74 1.34 -10.94
C LEU A 232 15.25 1.56 -10.94
N PRO A 233 15.75 2.68 -11.48
CA PRO A 233 17.18 2.96 -11.43
C PRO A 233 17.66 3.11 -9.98
N THR A 234 18.93 2.81 -9.74
CA THR A 234 19.61 3.04 -8.45
C THR A 234 20.30 4.41 -8.38
N GLU A 235 20.31 5.12 -9.50
CA GLU A 235 20.78 6.49 -9.63
C GLU A 235 19.73 7.31 -10.39
N PHE A 236 19.57 8.58 -10.02
CA PHE A 236 18.54 9.45 -10.61
C PHE A 236 19.05 10.88 -10.79
#